data_627e4a30f5bd904ef81e86d996d00a37
#
_entry.id   627e4a30f5bd904ef81e86d996d00a37
#
_cell.length_a   1.000
_cell.length_b   1.000
_cell.length_c   1.000
_cell.angle_alpha   90.00
_cell.angle_beta   90.00
_cell.angle_gamma   90.00
#
_symmetry.space_group_name_H-M   'P 1'
#
loop_
_entity.id
_entity.type
_entity.pdbx_description
1 polymer ?
#
loop_
_entity_poly.entity_id
_entity_poly.type
_entity_poly.pdbx_seq_one_letter_code
_entity_poly.pdbx_strand_id
1 'polypeptide(L)'
;MSKVNIIIFNPDQMRADSMGHLGNPAARTPFLDEWAGTEAVSFRNAFCQNPVCVPSRCSFTTGTYPHTNGHRTMSYLMREGESSLFSELKDAGYYVWMNARNDLVAGQIPGLAERHATEIYYGGQYEAPAPERAIRGEPGNKWYYSFYNGRLARAEEGRTGGDDEDVDAAIERILHPADDRPLCLFLGLVNPHPPYQVEEPYFSAIDRAKLPPRVRPEDDRGKPAIEAAIRANQNLGEMTEADWDEVRGCYLGMCSKVDDMFRRLCDALKQAGEYDNSAIFFFSDHGDYTGDHGIAEKAQNAFEDCLVRVPLLVKPPKGFGVDPGVTDSMAELVDFYATAMEFAGVAPSHSHFGRSLSGVLADRSTPNRSFVCCEGGRLANELHCDEFHDAAHKTMDKTNPYWPRISAQVDPVAHGKGVMLRTERYKYVARLYEPDELYDLAEDPGEQVNRIGDPALADVAAQMKERALRWLIETADAVPFDFDCRLSTEMAWARLRRMVPEQHAEEMRRRLDEGENPYTLMNECRARFGAR
;
A
#
# COMPACT_ATOMS: atom_id res chain seq x y z
N MET A 1 3.57 13.11 -28.15
CA MET A 1 4.09 13.53 -26.83
C MET A 1 5.00 12.42 -26.34
N SER A 2 6.13 12.73 -25.72
CA SER A 2 6.92 11.72 -25.00
C SER A 2 6.03 11.09 -23.92
N LYS A 3 6.13 9.78 -23.70
CA LYS A 3 5.45 9.13 -22.58
C LYS A 3 6.00 9.70 -21.27
N VAL A 4 5.14 9.87 -20.27
CA VAL A 4 5.51 10.39 -18.96
C VAL A 4 6.19 9.31 -18.12
N ASN A 5 7.08 9.69 -17.21
CA ASN A 5 7.61 8.78 -16.20
C ASN A 5 6.61 8.60 -15.06
N ILE A 6 6.58 7.41 -14.46
CA ILE A 6 5.77 7.08 -13.28
C ILE A 6 6.73 6.79 -12.13
N ILE A 7 6.78 7.68 -11.15
CA ILE A 7 7.71 7.61 -10.02
C ILE A 7 6.90 7.36 -8.74
N ILE A 8 7.20 6.25 -8.07
CA ILE A 8 6.48 5.79 -6.89
C ILE A 8 7.46 5.69 -5.73
N PHE A 9 7.26 6.52 -4.71
CA PHE A 9 8.02 6.50 -3.47
C PHE A 9 7.12 6.00 -2.34
N ASN A 10 7.37 4.78 -1.88
CA ASN A 10 6.49 4.03 -1.00
C ASN A 10 7.18 3.69 0.34
N PRO A 11 7.15 4.59 1.35
CA PRO A 11 7.55 4.23 2.72
C PRO A 11 6.61 3.16 3.29
N ASP A 12 7.17 2.20 4.03
CA ASP A 12 6.42 1.15 4.71
C ASP A 12 5.93 1.64 6.08
N GLN A 13 4.64 1.47 6.37
CA GLN A 13 4.07 1.68 7.71
C GLN A 13 4.06 3.14 8.19
N MET A 14 3.95 4.13 7.26
CA MET A 14 3.88 5.54 7.63
C MET A 14 2.44 5.99 7.87
N ARG A 15 2.19 6.58 9.04
CA ARG A 15 0.89 7.17 9.42
C ARG A 15 0.64 8.48 8.68
N ALA A 16 -0.62 8.74 8.29
CA ALA A 16 -1.01 10.03 7.71
C ALA A 16 -0.74 11.22 8.64
N ASP A 17 -0.93 11.04 9.94
CA ASP A 17 -0.74 12.09 10.96
C ASP A 17 0.73 12.31 11.37
N SER A 18 1.69 11.71 10.68
CA SER A 18 3.13 11.94 10.87
C SER A 18 3.70 13.09 10.03
N MET A 19 2.86 13.86 9.32
CA MET A 19 3.26 14.99 8.48
C MET A 19 2.86 16.33 9.10
N GLY A 20 3.75 17.34 8.98
CA GLY A 20 3.55 18.68 9.58
C GLY A 20 2.36 19.42 8.97
N HIS A 21 2.21 19.42 7.65
CA HIS A 21 1.12 20.10 6.94
C HIS A 21 -0.27 19.49 7.22
N LEU A 22 -0.34 18.27 7.76
CA LEU A 22 -1.60 17.67 8.23
C LEU A 22 -1.91 17.95 9.71
N GLY A 23 -1.07 18.74 10.37
CA GLY A 23 -1.36 19.31 11.69
C GLY A 23 -0.60 18.68 12.87
N ASN A 24 0.39 17.81 12.66
CA ASN A 24 1.22 17.29 13.72
C ASN A 24 2.32 18.28 14.12
N PRO A 25 2.27 18.90 15.31
CA PRO A 25 3.21 19.95 15.69
C PRO A 25 4.62 19.41 16.01
N ALA A 26 4.77 18.10 16.24
CA ALA A 26 6.05 17.45 16.49
C ALA A 26 6.72 16.95 15.19
N ALA A 27 5.96 16.74 14.11
CA ALA A 27 6.49 16.24 12.85
C ALA A 27 7.52 17.20 12.24
N ARG A 28 8.50 16.62 11.57
CA ARG A 28 9.56 17.33 10.85
C ARG A 28 9.66 16.78 9.43
N THR A 29 8.75 17.23 8.58
CA THR A 29 8.63 16.83 7.18
C THR A 29 8.65 18.06 6.26
N PRO A 30 9.72 18.92 6.33
CA PRO A 30 9.71 20.22 5.70
C PRO A 30 9.60 20.15 4.18
N PHE A 31 10.16 19.13 3.53
CA PHE A 31 10.05 18.98 2.08
C PHE A 31 8.64 18.56 1.66
N LEU A 32 8.05 17.58 2.31
CA LEU A 32 6.66 17.18 2.04
C LEU A 32 5.67 18.31 2.32
N ASP A 33 5.91 19.10 3.38
CA ASP A 33 5.04 20.23 3.75
C ASP A 33 5.08 21.34 2.68
N GLU A 34 6.27 21.67 2.17
CA GLU A 34 6.45 22.63 1.06
C GLU A 34 5.88 22.07 -0.24
N TRP A 35 6.20 20.82 -0.57
CA TRP A 35 5.78 20.17 -1.80
C TRP A 35 4.26 20.05 -1.90
N ALA A 36 3.58 19.71 -0.80
CA ALA A 36 2.13 19.71 -0.70
C ALA A 36 1.51 21.10 -0.95
N GLY A 37 2.20 22.18 -0.55
CA GLY A 37 1.70 23.54 -0.71
C GLY A 37 1.98 24.17 -2.08
N THR A 38 2.90 23.61 -2.87
CA THR A 38 3.45 24.27 -4.07
C THR A 38 3.32 23.43 -5.35
N GLU A 39 3.42 22.11 -5.27
CA GLU A 39 3.59 21.25 -6.45
C GLU A 39 2.65 20.04 -6.48
N ALA A 40 2.17 19.58 -5.33
CA ALA A 40 1.38 18.35 -5.18
C ALA A 40 0.04 18.58 -4.48
N VAL A 41 -0.90 17.67 -4.69
CA VAL A 41 -2.12 17.58 -3.88
C VAL A 41 -1.91 16.52 -2.81
N SER A 42 -2.12 16.90 -1.53
CA SER A 42 -2.06 16.02 -0.37
C SER A 42 -3.46 15.65 0.10
N PHE A 43 -3.76 14.36 0.15
CA PHE A 43 -5.04 13.84 0.61
C PHE A 43 -5.04 13.64 2.13
N ARG A 44 -5.86 14.41 2.86
CA ARG A 44 -6.05 14.21 4.31
C ARG A 44 -6.69 12.86 4.63
N ASN A 45 -7.52 12.37 3.71
CA ASN A 45 -8.38 11.20 3.87
C ASN A 45 -8.08 10.14 2.80
N ALA A 46 -6.84 9.63 2.77
CA ALA A 46 -6.46 8.49 1.94
C ALA A 46 -6.33 7.23 2.79
N PHE A 47 -6.78 6.08 2.25
CA PHE A 47 -6.91 4.83 2.99
C PHE A 47 -6.36 3.63 2.21
N CYS A 48 -5.68 2.73 2.93
CA CYS A 48 -5.27 1.44 2.39
C CYS A 48 -6.42 0.42 2.45
N GLN A 49 -6.29 -0.66 1.69
CA GLN A 49 -7.31 -1.70 1.60
C GLN A 49 -7.08 -2.88 2.56
N ASN A 50 -5.92 -2.90 3.19
CA ASN A 50 -5.56 -3.83 4.26
C ASN A 50 -4.44 -3.21 5.10
N PRO A 51 -4.45 -3.34 6.43
CA PRO A 51 -3.46 -2.69 7.31
C PRO A 51 -2.13 -3.44 7.43
N VAL A 52 -1.75 -4.27 6.43
CA VAL A 52 -0.43 -4.90 6.34
C VAL A 52 0.11 -4.92 4.90
N CYS A 53 1.44 -5.04 4.76
CA CYS A 53 2.20 -4.75 3.55
C CYS A 53 1.72 -5.50 2.29
N VAL A 54 1.86 -6.84 2.24
CA VAL A 54 1.58 -7.63 1.04
C VAL A 54 0.17 -7.43 0.49
N PRO A 55 -0.91 -7.56 1.29
CA PRO A 55 -2.26 -7.34 0.79
C PRO A 55 -2.50 -5.92 0.28
N SER A 56 -1.98 -4.90 0.98
CA SER A 56 -2.10 -3.52 0.54
C SER A 56 -1.36 -3.28 -0.77
N ARG A 57 -0.13 -3.79 -0.89
CA ARG A 57 0.69 -3.62 -2.11
C ARG A 57 0.11 -4.35 -3.30
N CYS A 58 -0.39 -5.58 -3.13
CA CYS A 58 -1.13 -6.26 -4.18
C CYS A 58 -2.37 -5.45 -4.59
N SER A 59 -3.10 -4.90 -3.63
CA SER A 59 -4.31 -4.13 -3.89
C SER A 59 -4.04 -2.85 -4.69
N PHE A 60 -3.09 -2.01 -4.26
CA PHE A 60 -2.84 -0.77 -4.97
C PHE A 60 -2.14 -0.97 -6.33
N THR A 61 -1.45 -2.08 -6.55
CA THR A 61 -0.80 -2.36 -7.84
C THR A 61 -1.70 -3.05 -8.85
N THR A 62 -2.81 -3.63 -8.43
CA THR A 62 -3.81 -4.26 -9.30
C THR A 62 -5.08 -3.44 -9.47
N GLY A 63 -5.30 -2.42 -8.61
CA GLY A 63 -6.55 -1.68 -8.54
C GLY A 63 -7.73 -2.51 -8.02
N THR A 64 -7.46 -3.66 -7.34
CA THR A 64 -8.49 -4.58 -6.81
C THR A 64 -8.40 -4.68 -5.29
N TYR A 65 -9.49 -5.12 -4.64
CA TYR A 65 -9.49 -5.35 -3.20
C TYR A 65 -8.89 -6.72 -2.86
N PRO A 66 -8.35 -6.92 -1.63
CA PRO A 66 -7.73 -8.18 -1.24
C PRO A 66 -8.62 -9.41 -1.40
N HIS A 67 -9.95 -9.29 -1.16
CA HIS A 67 -10.88 -10.42 -1.33
C HIS A 67 -11.10 -10.81 -2.79
N THR A 68 -10.95 -9.87 -3.73
CA THR A 68 -11.22 -10.08 -5.16
C THR A 68 -10.32 -11.16 -5.76
N ASN A 69 -9.02 -11.11 -5.46
CA ASN A 69 -8.01 -12.03 -5.98
C ASN A 69 -7.40 -12.92 -4.88
N GLY A 70 -7.80 -12.74 -3.61
CA GLY A 70 -7.34 -13.56 -2.49
C GLY A 70 -5.99 -13.15 -1.90
N HIS A 71 -5.45 -11.97 -2.24
CA HIS A 71 -4.24 -11.43 -1.62
C HIS A 71 -4.55 -10.86 -0.22
N ARG A 72 -4.84 -11.76 0.75
CA ARG A 72 -5.37 -11.38 2.06
C ARG A 72 -4.38 -11.57 3.22
N THR A 73 -3.19 -12.08 2.96
CA THR A 73 -2.20 -12.43 3.97
C THR A 73 -0.81 -11.99 3.56
N MET A 74 0.12 -11.96 4.50
CA MET A 74 1.52 -11.62 4.24
C MET A 74 2.25 -12.60 3.29
N SER A 75 1.72 -13.80 3.10
CA SER A 75 2.33 -14.87 2.28
C SER A 75 1.71 -15.03 0.89
N TYR A 76 0.59 -14.33 0.60
CA TYR A 76 -0.12 -14.45 -0.68
C TYR A 76 0.23 -13.28 -1.61
N LEU A 77 1.47 -13.30 -2.10
CA LEU A 77 1.98 -12.37 -3.12
C LEU A 77 1.33 -12.64 -4.48
N MET A 78 1.66 -11.82 -5.48
CA MET A 78 1.23 -12.00 -6.87
C MET A 78 1.61 -13.39 -7.39
N ARG A 79 0.70 -13.98 -8.16
CA ARG A 79 0.85 -15.32 -8.74
C ARG A 79 1.17 -15.23 -10.22
N GLU A 80 1.64 -16.34 -10.78
CA GLU A 80 1.81 -16.48 -12.23
C GLU A 80 0.49 -16.20 -12.96
N GLY A 81 0.56 -15.43 -14.04
CA GLY A 81 -0.59 -15.05 -14.86
C GLY A 81 -1.40 -13.86 -14.34
N GLU A 82 -1.11 -13.35 -13.17
CA GLU A 82 -1.74 -12.11 -12.68
C GLU A 82 -1.06 -10.87 -13.24
N SER A 83 -1.87 -9.87 -13.61
CA SER A 83 -1.39 -8.57 -14.09
C SER A 83 -1.27 -7.59 -12.93
N SER A 84 -0.30 -6.70 -13.01
CA SER A 84 -0.15 -5.55 -12.13
C SER A 84 0.16 -4.30 -12.95
N LEU A 85 0.06 -3.12 -12.35
CA LEU A 85 0.53 -1.87 -12.93
C LEU A 85 1.91 -2.03 -13.59
N PHE A 86 2.83 -2.71 -12.91
CA PHE A 86 4.20 -2.89 -13.38
C PHE A 86 4.28 -3.76 -14.64
N SER A 87 3.60 -4.90 -14.65
CA SER A 87 3.59 -5.78 -15.83
C SER A 87 2.90 -5.10 -17.03
N GLU A 88 1.82 -4.36 -16.79
CA GLU A 88 1.09 -3.65 -17.85
C GLU A 88 1.90 -2.46 -18.42
N LEU A 89 2.57 -1.69 -17.56
CA LEU A 89 3.48 -0.63 -18.02
C LEU A 89 4.68 -1.21 -18.77
N LYS A 90 5.24 -2.33 -18.31
CA LYS A 90 6.32 -3.02 -19.01
C LYS A 90 5.90 -3.49 -20.40
N ASP A 91 4.71 -4.10 -20.54
CA ASP A 91 4.14 -4.52 -21.82
C ASP A 91 3.86 -3.31 -22.73
N ALA A 92 3.52 -2.16 -22.16
CA ALA A 92 3.37 -0.89 -22.85
C ALA A 92 4.70 -0.21 -23.22
N GLY A 93 5.85 -0.84 -22.93
CA GLY A 93 7.18 -0.38 -23.32
C GLY A 93 7.86 0.56 -22.32
N TYR A 94 7.48 0.52 -21.05
CA TYR A 94 8.21 1.19 -19.97
C TYR A 94 9.45 0.40 -19.54
N TYR A 95 10.47 1.12 -19.10
CA TYR A 95 11.54 0.53 -18.28
C TYR A 95 11.07 0.50 -16.84
N VAL A 96 10.75 -0.69 -16.31
CA VAL A 96 10.27 -0.86 -14.95
C VAL A 96 11.44 -1.22 -14.04
N TRP A 97 11.79 -0.30 -13.14
CA TRP A 97 12.79 -0.48 -12.09
C TRP A 97 12.10 -0.60 -10.73
N MET A 98 12.53 -1.56 -9.92
CA MET A 98 12.11 -1.67 -8.52
C MET A 98 13.27 -2.17 -7.65
N ASN A 99 13.23 -1.85 -6.35
CA ASN A 99 14.11 -2.48 -5.39
C ASN A 99 13.49 -3.78 -4.84
N ALA A 100 14.30 -4.59 -4.14
CA ALA A 100 13.88 -5.89 -3.61
C ALA A 100 12.80 -5.78 -2.52
N ARG A 101 12.67 -4.63 -1.86
CA ARG A 101 11.62 -4.35 -0.87
C ARG A 101 10.27 -4.05 -1.54
N ASN A 102 9.82 -4.92 -2.41
CA ASN A 102 8.55 -4.70 -3.11
C ASN A 102 7.34 -5.36 -2.41
N ASP A 103 7.53 -6.46 -1.64
CA ASP A 103 6.46 -7.24 -1.00
C ASP A 103 5.28 -7.55 -1.95
N LEU A 104 5.59 -7.76 -3.22
CA LEU A 104 4.63 -7.97 -4.29
C LEU A 104 4.89 -9.27 -5.04
N VAL A 105 6.14 -9.50 -5.46
CA VAL A 105 6.53 -10.67 -6.27
C VAL A 105 7.52 -11.55 -5.54
N ALA A 106 7.24 -12.86 -5.55
CA ALA A 106 8.12 -13.85 -4.95
C ALA A 106 9.33 -14.10 -5.86
N GLY A 107 10.51 -13.69 -5.41
CA GLY A 107 11.77 -13.89 -6.15
C GLY A 107 12.17 -15.35 -6.31
N GLN A 108 11.55 -16.29 -5.58
CA GLN A 108 11.78 -17.72 -5.68
C GLN A 108 11.07 -18.38 -6.86
N ILE A 109 10.10 -17.70 -7.48
CA ILE A 109 9.35 -18.23 -8.63
C ILE A 109 10.07 -17.76 -9.91
N PRO A 110 10.69 -18.68 -10.69
CA PRO A 110 11.39 -18.27 -11.90
C PRO A 110 10.49 -17.57 -12.91
N GLY A 111 10.92 -16.44 -13.43
CA GLY A 111 10.19 -15.66 -14.43
C GLY A 111 9.12 -14.72 -13.87
N LEU A 112 8.70 -14.87 -12.60
CA LEU A 112 7.66 -14.01 -12.04
C LEU A 112 8.17 -12.58 -11.80
N ALA A 113 9.36 -12.43 -11.25
CA ALA A 113 9.97 -11.13 -11.03
C ALA A 113 10.22 -10.41 -12.36
N GLU A 114 10.75 -11.12 -13.34
CA GLU A 114 10.98 -10.64 -14.71
C GLU A 114 9.68 -10.28 -15.45
N ARG A 115 8.55 -10.89 -15.09
CA ARG A 115 7.25 -10.50 -15.64
C ARG A 115 6.86 -9.08 -15.23
N HIS A 116 7.16 -8.68 -13.98
CA HIS A 116 6.76 -7.41 -13.38
C HIS A 116 7.82 -6.31 -13.45
N ALA A 117 9.10 -6.65 -13.58
CA ALA A 117 10.19 -5.68 -13.63
C ALA A 117 11.14 -5.89 -14.81
N THR A 118 11.74 -4.80 -15.30
CA THR A 118 12.87 -4.85 -16.23
C THR A 118 14.17 -5.04 -15.44
N GLU A 119 14.26 -4.39 -14.28
CA GLU A 119 15.41 -4.45 -13.38
C GLU A 119 14.93 -4.49 -11.93
N ILE A 120 15.54 -5.36 -11.13
CA ILE A 120 15.33 -5.38 -9.68
C ILE A 120 16.69 -5.13 -9.01
N TYR A 121 16.75 -4.12 -8.16
CA TYR A 121 17.90 -3.82 -7.33
C TYR A 121 17.82 -4.58 -6.01
N TYR A 122 18.81 -5.40 -5.71
CA TYR A 122 18.77 -6.29 -4.53
C TYR A 122 19.47 -5.73 -3.30
N GLY A 123 20.22 -4.63 -3.40
CA GLY A 123 20.93 -4.03 -2.28
C GLY A 123 22.06 -4.89 -1.69
N GLY A 124 22.43 -4.59 -0.46
CA GLY A 124 23.34 -5.42 0.33
C GLY A 124 24.79 -4.93 0.35
N GLN A 125 25.06 -3.70 -0.11
CA GLN A 125 26.39 -3.08 -0.07
C GLN A 125 26.60 -2.21 1.19
N TYR A 126 25.52 -1.68 1.78
CA TYR A 126 25.60 -0.83 2.95
C TYR A 126 25.37 -1.66 4.22
N GLU A 127 26.26 -1.49 5.20
CA GLU A 127 26.07 -2.13 6.50
C GLU A 127 24.94 -1.49 7.29
N ALA A 128 24.08 -2.31 7.87
CA ALA A 128 23.05 -1.83 8.78
C ALA A 128 23.70 -1.35 10.09
N PRO A 129 23.47 -0.11 10.52
CA PRO A 129 24.05 0.40 11.76
C PRO A 129 23.43 -0.28 12.97
N ALA A 130 24.23 -0.48 14.00
CA ALA A 130 23.75 -0.99 15.28
C ALA A 130 23.14 0.12 16.14
N PRO A 131 22.16 -0.18 17.00
CA PRO A 131 21.71 0.74 18.05
C PRO A 131 22.87 1.13 18.97
N GLU A 132 22.96 2.41 19.36
CA GLU A 132 23.98 2.86 20.30
C GLU A 132 23.88 2.19 21.68
N ARG A 133 22.67 1.76 22.06
CA ARG A 133 22.40 1.07 23.31
C ARG A 133 21.48 -0.13 23.04
N ALA A 134 21.76 -1.25 23.67
CA ALA A 134 20.88 -2.42 23.68
C ALA A 134 19.69 -2.21 24.63
N ILE A 135 18.73 -1.34 24.27
CA ILE A 135 17.59 -0.97 25.12
C ILE A 135 16.58 -2.11 25.17
N ARG A 136 16.36 -2.78 24.07
CA ARG A 136 15.30 -3.77 23.91
C ARG A 136 15.43 -4.95 24.86
N GLY A 137 16.64 -5.46 25.09
CA GLY A 137 16.92 -6.58 26.01
C GLY A 137 16.32 -7.90 25.54
N GLU A 138 15.99 -8.76 26.52
CA GLU A 138 15.41 -10.10 26.31
C GLU A 138 13.87 -10.08 26.47
N PRO A 139 13.15 -11.13 25.98
CA PRO A 139 11.72 -11.29 26.22
C PRO A 139 11.36 -11.14 27.71
N GLY A 140 10.36 -10.30 27.99
CA GLY A 140 9.98 -9.92 29.37
C GLY A 140 10.49 -8.54 29.82
N ASN A 141 11.46 -7.94 29.10
CA ASN A 141 11.77 -6.53 29.28
C ASN A 141 10.63 -5.68 28.68
N LYS A 142 10.24 -4.58 29.34
CA LYS A 142 9.18 -3.68 28.90
C LYS A 142 9.39 -3.12 27.47
N TRP A 143 10.62 -3.06 26.99
CA TRP A 143 10.98 -2.59 25.66
C TRP A 143 10.98 -3.69 24.58
N TYR A 144 10.91 -4.97 24.96
CA TYR A 144 11.17 -6.05 24.03
C TYR A 144 10.21 -6.06 22.84
N TYR A 145 8.91 -6.03 23.12
CA TYR A 145 7.86 -6.02 22.11
C TYR A 145 7.37 -4.62 21.73
N SER A 146 7.99 -3.56 22.27
CA SER A 146 7.74 -2.20 21.81
C SER A 146 8.42 -1.88 20.49
N PHE A 147 9.31 -2.76 20.02
CA PHE A 147 10.17 -2.57 18.85
C PHE A 147 11.13 -1.37 18.95
N TYR A 148 11.26 -0.75 20.11
CA TYR A 148 12.10 0.42 20.29
C TYR A 148 13.58 0.04 20.46
N ASN A 149 14.41 0.49 19.53
CA ASN A 149 15.87 0.40 19.58
C ASN A 149 16.53 1.78 19.82
N GLY A 150 15.79 2.88 19.55
CA GLY A 150 16.26 4.23 19.82
C GLY A 150 17.28 4.74 18.78
N ARG A 151 18.31 5.44 19.26
CA ARG A 151 19.30 6.09 18.42
C ARG A 151 20.28 5.08 17.82
N LEU A 152 20.50 5.18 16.50
CA LEU A 152 21.52 4.41 15.79
C LEU A 152 22.89 5.09 15.88
N ALA A 153 23.96 4.28 15.90
CA ALA A 153 25.31 4.77 15.74
C ALA A 153 25.45 5.44 14.36
N ARG A 154 26.16 6.55 14.31
CA ARG A 154 26.37 7.29 13.08
C ARG A 154 27.35 6.51 12.17
N ALA A 155 26.96 6.29 10.92
CA ALA A 155 27.91 5.82 9.91
C ALA A 155 28.93 6.91 9.58
N GLU A 156 30.16 6.53 9.23
CA GLU A 156 31.26 7.48 8.92
C GLU A 156 30.87 8.42 7.76
N GLU A 157 30.07 7.95 6.81
CA GLU A 157 29.61 8.72 5.63
C GLU A 157 28.25 9.40 5.79
N GLY A 158 27.60 9.31 6.96
CA GLY A 158 26.31 9.94 7.24
C GLY A 158 25.10 9.27 6.60
N ARG A 159 25.27 8.12 5.93
CA ARG A 159 24.23 7.28 5.35
C ARG A 159 24.17 5.96 6.10
N THR A 160 22.98 5.49 6.42
CA THR A 160 22.82 4.34 7.29
C THR A 160 21.73 3.40 6.79
N GLY A 161 22.14 2.17 6.45
CA GLY A 161 21.23 1.07 6.17
C GLY A 161 20.74 0.98 4.73
N GLY A 162 19.93 -0.06 4.49
CA GLY A 162 19.48 -0.46 3.16
C GLY A 162 18.64 0.58 2.44
N ASP A 163 17.80 1.36 3.15
CA ASP A 163 16.99 2.39 2.50
C ASP A 163 17.83 3.51 1.87
N ASP A 164 18.96 3.90 2.49
CA ASP A 164 19.88 4.87 1.89
C ASP A 164 20.50 4.32 0.61
N GLU A 165 20.85 3.05 0.61
CA GLU A 165 21.38 2.32 -0.54
C GLU A 165 20.35 2.24 -1.67
N ASP A 166 19.11 1.88 -1.34
CA ASP A 166 18.01 1.78 -2.30
C ASP A 166 17.68 3.13 -2.94
N VAL A 167 17.70 4.22 -2.16
CA VAL A 167 17.53 5.59 -2.66
C VAL A 167 18.68 5.99 -3.57
N ASP A 168 19.93 5.69 -3.21
CA ASP A 168 21.11 5.98 -4.04
C ASP A 168 21.04 5.22 -5.37
N ALA A 169 20.63 3.95 -5.36
CA ALA A 169 20.43 3.16 -6.57
C ALA A 169 19.31 3.69 -7.47
N ALA A 170 18.21 4.16 -6.88
CA ALA A 170 17.12 4.80 -7.61
C ALA A 170 17.59 6.12 -8.25
N ILE A 171 18.35 6.94 -7.51
CA ILE A 171 18.96 8.19 -8.01
C ILE A 171 19.91 7.89 -9.17
N GLU A 172 20.77 6.88 -9.03
CA GLU A 172 21.67 6.45 -10.10
C GLU A 172 20.90 6.07 -11.37
N ARG A 173 19.78 5.33 -11.24
CA ARG A 173 18.93 4.97 -12.38
C ARG A 173 18.26 6.18 -13.04
N ILE A 174 17.87 7.21 -12.27
CA ILE A 174 17.29 8.45 -12.78
C ILE A 174 18.34 9.26 -13.55
N LEU A 175 19.55 9.42 -13.00
CA LEU A 175 20.63 10.22 -13.59
C LEU A 175 21.27 9.51 -14.79
N HIS A 176 21.26 8.18 -14.82
CA HIS A 176 21.86 7.34 -15.85
C HIS A 176 20.83 6.33 -16.37
N PRO A 177 19.87 6.77 -17.21
CA PRO A 177 18.86 5.87 -17.77
C PRO A 177 19.52 4.75 -18.59
N ALA A 178 18.96 3.53 -18.49
CA ALA A 178 19.50 2.38 -19.20
C ALA A 178 19.27 2.46 -20.71
N ASP A 179 18.18 3.09 -21.14
CA ASP A 179 17.80 3.31 -22.52
C ASP A 179 16.77 4.47 -22.63
N ASP A 180 16.21 4.70 -23.81
CA ASP A 180 15.29 5.82 -24.09
C ASP A 180 13.82 5.54 -23.70
N ARG A 181 13.51 4.42 -23.05
CA ARG A 181 12.15 4.11 -22.60
C ARG A 181 11.73 5.02 -21.44
N PRO A 182 10.42 5.34 -21.34
CA PRO A 182 9.91 6.03 -20.15
C PRO A 182 10.13 5.16 -18.90
N LEU A 183 10.48 5.79 -17.80
CA LEU A 183 10.78 5.11 -16.54
C LEU A 183 9.51 4.90 -15.72
N CYS A 184 9.27 3.66 -15.27
CA CYS A 184 8.43 3.37 -14.13
C CYS A 184 9.35 2.94 -12.97
N LEU A 185 9.47 3.78 -11.94
CA LEU A 185 10.32 3.52 -10.79
C LEU A 185 9.45 3.26 -9.56
N PHE A 186 9.59 2.08 -8.95
CA PHE A 186 9.01 1.75 -7.67
C PHE A 186 10.12 1.62 -6.62
N LEU A 187 10.12 2.53 -5.66
CA LEU A 187 11.04 2.52 -4.53
C LEU A 187 10.26 2.26 -3.24
N GLY A 188 10.31 1.01 -2.78
CA GLY A 188 9.78 0.60 -1.48
C GLY A 188 10.84 0.76 -0.39
N LEU A 189 10.52 1.46 0.68
CA LEU A 189 11.42 1.65 1.82
C LEU A 189 11.00 0.76 3.01
N VAL A 190 11.95 0.47 3.88
CA VAL A 190 11.66 -0.11 5.20
C VAL A 190 11.16 0.97 6.16
N ASN A 191 11.79 2.16 6.17
CA ASN A 191 11.35 3.26 7.03
C ASN A 191 9.94 3.77 6.70
N PRO A 192 9.11 4.09 7.72
CA PRO A 192 9.35 3.98 9.18
C PRO A 192 8.88 2.68 9.83
N HIS A 193 8.81 1.55 9.12
CA HIS A 193 8.51 0.22 9.69
C HIS A 193 9.47 -0.11 10.85
N PRO A 194 9.00 -0.71 11.97
CA PRO A 194 9.87 -1.10 13.06
C PRO A 194 10.99 -2.10 12.65
N PRO A 195 12.11 -2.13 13.38
CA PRO A 195 12.31 -1.54 14.71
C PRO A 195 12.38 -0.02 14.67
N TYR A 196 11.82 0.65 15.70
CA TYR A 196 11.88 2.11 15.80
C TYR A 196 13.29 2.52 16.19
N GLN A 197 14.02 2.99 15.21
CA GLN A 197 15.44 3.36 15.32
C GLN A 197 15.82 4.33 14.21
N VAL A 198 16.56 5.36 14.55
CA VAL A 198 17.06 6.32 13.57
C VAL A 198 18.32 7.01 14.07
N GLU A 199 19.19 7.41 13.16
CA GLU A 199 20.41 8.16 13.44
C GLU A 199 20.18 9.66 13.63
N GLU A 200 21.23 10.38 14.05
CA GLU A 200 21.26 11.82 14.02
C GLU A 200 21.42 12.37 12.57
N PRO A 201 20.83 13.50 12.22
CA PRO A 201 20.14 14.44 13.11
C PRO A 201 18.66 14.12 13.39
N TYR A 202 18.09 13.12 12.75
CA TYR A 202 16.66 12.84 12.75
C TYR A 202 16.13 12.48 14.15
N PHE A 203 16.94 11.73 14.94
CA PHE A 203 16.54 11.33 16.30
C PHE A 203 16.30 12.54 17.22
N SER A 204 17.23 13.48 17.25
CA SER A 204 17.16 14.68 18.13
C SER A 204 16.34 15.82 17.52
N ALA A 205 15.99 15.78 16.23
CA ALA A 205 15.19 16.81 15.58
C ALA A 205 13.74 16.87 16.10
N ILE A 206 13.23 15.79 16.69
CA ILE A 206 11.86 15.71 17.18
C ILE A 206 11.77 16.19 18.61
N ASP A 207 11.00 17.25 18.84
CA ASP A 207 10.68 17.76 20.16
C ASP A 207 9.56 16.94 20.81
N ARG A 208 9.92 16.03 21.73
CA ARG A 208 8.96 15.14 22.41
C ARG A 208 7.88 15.91 23.19
N ALA A 209 8.17 17.13 23.64
CA ALA A 209 7.18 17.96 24.33
C ALA A 209 6.03 18.48 23.44
N LYS A 210 6.19 18.36 22.11
CA LYS A 210 5.18 18.75 21.12
C LYS A 210 4.35 17.58 20.61
N LEU A 211 4.61 16.35 21.06
CA LEU A 211 3.84 15.20 20.66
C LEU A 211 2.37 15.38 21.06
N PRO A 212 1.42 15.17 20.14
CA PRO A 212 0.01 15.17 20.53
C PRO A 212 -0.27 14.02 21.49
N PRO A 213 -1.31 14.11 22.35
CA PRO A 213 -1.69 12.99 23.20
C PRO A 213 -1.93 11.72 22.38
N ARG A 214 -1.49 10.56 22.87
CA ARG A 214 -1.83 9.28 22.26
C ARG A 214 -3.22 8.80 22.68
N VAL A 215 -3.83 7.93 21.91
CA VAL A 215 -5.06 7.23 22.27
C VAL A 215 -4.72 6.17 23.35
N ARG A 216 -5.35 6.28 24.53
CA ARG A 216 -5.05 5.41 25.67
C ARG A 216 -6.01 4.23 25.76
N PRO A 217 -5.53 3.02 26.07
CA PRO A 217 -6.38 1.83 26.16
C PRO A 217 -7.37 1.84 27.33
N GLU A 218 -7.16 2.69 28.34
CA GLU A 218 -8.02 2.77 29.53
C GLU A 218 -9.44 3.26 29.18
N ASP A 219 -9.57 4.01 28.10
CA ASP A 219 -10.85 4.55 27.62
C ASP A 219 -11.52 3.66 26.57
N ASP A 220 -10.86 2.59 26.13
CA ASP A 220 -11.38 1.65 25.15
C ASP A 220 -12.60 0.88 25.68
N ARG A 221 -13.66 0.79 24.88
CA ARG A 221 -14.89 0.07 25.19
C ARG A 221 -15.41 -0.67 23.97
N GLY A 222 -15.56 -1.99 24.07
CA GLY A 222 -16.12 -2.82 22.99
C GLY A 222 -15.20 -2.97 21.78
N LYS A 223 -13.89 -2.85 21.98
CA LYS A 223 -12.87 -3.08 20.94
C LYS A 223 -12.77 -4.60 20.60
N PRO A 224 -12.29 -4.96 19.40
CA PRO A 224 -12.18 -6.35 18.98
C PRO A 224 -11.15 -7.13 19.81
N ALA A 225 -11.36 -8.44 19.92
CA ALA A 225 -10.54 -9.33 20.75
C ALA A 225 -9.07 -9.38 20.30
N ILE A 226 -8.79 -9.15 19.01
CA ILE A 226 -7.41 -9.15 18.49
C ILE A 226 -6.54 -8.09 19.17
N GLU A 227 -7.06 -6.88 19.42
CA GLU A 227 -6.32 -5.84 20.09
C GLU A 227 -5.99 -6.21 21.54
N ALA A 228 -6.98 -6.75 22.27
CA ALA A 228 -6.78 -7.22 23.63
C ALA A 228 -5.73 -8.35 23.71
N ALA A 229 -5.77 -9.28 22.74
CA ALA A 229 -4.82 -10.38 22.66
C ALA A 229 -3.39 -9.90 22.37
N ILE A 230 -3.21 -9.00 21.39
CA ILE A 230 -1.90 -8.43 21.06
C ILE A 230 -1.37 -7.64 22.26
N ARG A 231 -2.16 -6.79 22.87
CA ARG A 231 -1.79 -5.98 24.05
C ARG A 231 -1.32 -6.86 25.21
N ALA A 232 -2.08 -7.92 25.50
CA ALA A 232 -1.72 -8.90 26.54
C ALA A 232 -0.39 -9.61 26.23
N ASN A 233 -0.18 -10.00 24.98
CA ASN A 233 1.02 -10.69 24.54
C ASN A 233 2.25 -9.76 24.50
N GLN A 234 2.09 -8.50 24.11
CA GLN A 234 3.16 -7.51 24.11
C GLN A 234 3.60 -7.13 25.54
N ASN A 235 2.68 -7.20 26.51
CA ASN A 235 2.96 -6.91 27.93
C ASN A 235 3.67 -5.55 28.14
N LEU A 236 3.18 -4.49 27.48
CA LEU A 236 3.75 -3.14 27.55
C LEU A 236 3.12 -2.27 28.64
N GLY A 237 2.35 -2.86 29.56
CA GLY A 237 1.62 -2.12 30.63
C GLY A 237 2.50 -1.38 31.63
N GLU A 238 3.80 -1.71 31.72
CA GLU A 238 4.77 -0.99 32.57
C GLU A 238 5.36 0.25 31.86
N MET A 239 5.08 0.47 30.57
CA MET A 239 5.55 1.65 29.86
C MET A 239 4.80 2.89 30.33
N THR A 240 5.57 3.89 30.73
CA THR A 240 5.06 5.22 31.07
C THR A 240 4.76 6.05 29.81
N GLU A 241 4.03 7.17 29.96
CA GLU A 241 3.83 8.10 28.84
C GLU A 241 5.17 8.61 28.29
N ALA A 242 6.17 8.85 29.15
CA ALA A 242 7.50 9.24 28.70
C ALA A 242 8.20 8.15 27.88
N ASP A 243 7.99 6.88 28.20
CA ASP A 243 8.50 5.76 27.38
C ASP A 243 7.82 5.75 26.00
N TRP A 244 6.51 5.95 25.96
CA TRP A 244 5.77 6.05 24.68
C TRP A 244 6.16 7.28 23.87
N ASP A 245 6.44 8.40 24.52
CA ASP A 245 6.93 9.60 23.84
C ASP A 245 8.29 9.36 23.19
N GLU A 246 9.16 8.54 23.78
CA GLU A 246 10.42 8.13 23.13
C GLU A 246 10.18 7.26 21.90
N VAL A 247 9.27 6.27 21.96
CA VAL A 247 8.89 5.45 20.80
C VAL A 247 8.36 6.34 19.69
N ARG A 248 7.39 7.21 19.99
CA ARG A 248 6.73 8.11 19.03
C ARG A 248 7.70 9.15 18.46
N GLY A 249 8.56 9.70 19.30
CA GLY A 249 9.60 10.64 18.87
C GLY A 249 10.60 10.00 17.91
N CYS A 250 11.01 8.75 18.20
CA CYS A 250 11.88 7.98 17.31
C CYS A 250 11.19 7.68 15.95
N TYR A 251 9.94 7.25 15.99
CA TYR A 251 9.14 7.00 14.78
C TYR A 251 9.00 8.26 13.91
N LEU A 252 8.70 9.43 14.49
CA LEU A 252 8.67 10.69 13.75
C LEU A 252 10.06 11.10 13.22
N GLY A 253 11.14 10.72 13.90
CA GLY A 253 12.50 10.86 13.41
C GLY A 253 12.74 10.02 12.15
N MET A 254 12.24 8.78 12.12
CA MET A 254 12.27 7.93 10.91
C MET A 254 11.45 8.56 9.78
N CYS A 255 10.29 9.15 10.06
CA CYS A 255 9.49 9.89 9.08
C CYS A 255 10.24 11.13 8.54
N SER A 256 11.01 11.83 9.39
CA SER A 256 11.88 12.94 8.94
C SER A 256 12.99 12.48 8.00
N LYS A 257 13.54 11.28 8.23
CA LYS A 257 14.51 10.66 7.31
C LYS A 257 13.86 10.32 5.96
N VAL A 258 12.64 9.79 5.98
CA VAL A 258 11.84 9.51 4.76
C VAL A 258 11.62 10.80 3.95
N ASP A 259 11.31 11.91 4.60
CA ASP A 259 11.16 13.24 3.96
C ASP A 259 12.44 13.67 3.23
N ASP A 260 13.61 13.54 3.87
CA ASP A 260 14.90 13.85 3.26
C ASP A 260 15.26 12.93 2.09
N MET A 261 14.97 11.63 2.21
CA MET A 261 15.15 10.67 1.12
C MET A 261 14.27 11.01 -0.08
N PHE A 262 13.03 11.41 0.14
CA PHE A 262 12.13 11.83 -0.94
C PHE A 262 12.60 13.12 -1.60
N ARG A 263 13.08 14.10 -0.83
CA ARG A 263 13.71 15.32 -1.36
C ARG A 263 14.87 14.97 -2.29
N ARG A 264 15.78 14.07 -1.87
CA ARG A 264 16.93 13.62 -2.68
C ARG A 264 16.50 13.02 -4.03
N LEU A 265 15.44 12.21 -4.03
CA LEU A 265 14.88 11.62 -5.27
C LEU A 265 14.32 12.70 -6.20
N CYS A 266 13.55 13.67 -5.66
CA CYS A 266 13.01 14.79 -6.43
C CYS A 266 14.11 15.69 -6.99
N ASP A 267 15.17 15.94 -6.21
CA ASP A 267 16.33 16.72 -6.67
C ASP A 267 17.04 16.02 -7.84
N ALA A 268 17.17 14.68 -7.80
CA ALA A 268 17.74 13.91 -8.91
C ALA A 268 16.88 14.00 -10.18
N LEU A 269 15.56 13.94 -10.06
CA LEU A 269 14.64 14.14 -11.20
C LEU A 269 14.77 15.55 -11.79
N LYS A 270 14.93 16.58 -10.95
CA LYS A 270 15.19 17.97 -11.38
C LYS A 270 16.54 18.07 -12.10
N GLN A 271 17.57 17.44 -11.56
CA GLN A 271 18.91 17.40 -12.17
C GLN A 271 18.91 16.68 -13.52
N ALA A 272 18.16 15.59 -13.66
CA ALA A 272 18.00 14.86 -14.92
C ALA A 272 17.13 15.60 -15.96
N GLY A 273 16.42 16.68 -15.56
CA GLY A 273 15.46 17.39 -16.41
C GLY A 273 14.15 16.63 -16.64
N GLU A 274 13.89 15.57 -15.86
CA GLU A 274 12.71 14.69 -15.99
C GLU A 274 11.59 15.01 -14.99
N TYR A 275 11.81 15.93 -14.06
CA TYR A 275 10.85 16.22 -13.00
C TYR A 275 9.47 16.65 -13.52
N ASP A 276 9.44 17.56 -14.51
CA ASP A 276 8.19 18.02 -15.11
C ASP A 276 7.47 16.94 -15.91
N ASN A 277 8.25 16.03 -16.54
CA ASN A 277 7.72 14.91 -17.32
C ASN A 277 7.34 13.69 -16.46
N SER A 278 7.39 13.82 -15.14
CA SER A 278 7.10 12.71 -14.21
C SER A 278 5.79 12.93 -13.45
N ALA A 279 4.95 11.89 -13.41
CA ALA A 279 3.94 11.71 -12.39
C ALA A 279 4.64 11.17 -11.13
N ILE A 280 4.56 11.88 -10.01
CA ILE A 280 5.25 11.51 -8.78
C ILE A 280 4.21 11.21 -7.70
N PHE A 281 4.28 10.01 -7.15
CA PHE A 281 3.40 9.51 -6.09
C PHE A 281 4.22 9.25 -4.83
N PHE A 282 3.83 9.89 -3.74
CA PHE A 282 4.32 9.60 -2.40
C PHE A 282 3.15 9.05 -1.58
N PHE A 283 3.22 7.79 -1.15
CA PHE A 283 2.20 7.20 -0.27
C PHE A 283 2.76 6.00 0.49
N SER A 284 2.20 5.74 1.68
CA SER A 284 2.50 4.53 2.47
C SER A 284 1.47 3.43 2.19
N ASP A 285 1.90 2.19 2.34
CA ASP A 285 1.04 1.02 2.19
C ASP A 285 0.04 0.83 3.33
N HIS A 286 0.40 1.15 4.58
CA HIS A 286 -0.46 1.20 5.77
C HIS A 286 0.20 2.05 6.86
N GLY A 287 -0.48 2.23 8.00
CA GLY A 287 0.02 2.96 9.17
C GLY A 287 0.54 2.05 10.28
N ASP A 288 0.57 2.59 11.52
CA ASP A 288 1.17 1.99 12.73
C ASP A 288 0.42 2.45 13.97
N TYR A 289 0.29 1.61 14.97
CA TYR A 289 -0.25 2.02 16.27
C TYR A 289 0.67 3.00 17.00
N THR A 290 1.96 2.75 17.02
CA THR A 290 2.97 3.61 17.67
C THR A 290 2.59 3.99 19.10
N GLY A 291 1.97 3.08 19.85
CA GLY A 291 1.51 3.27 21.23
C GLY A 291 0.04 3.64 21.38
N ASP A 292 -0.67 4.03 20.33
CA ASP A 292 -2.12 4.19 20.40
C ASP A 292 -2.76 2.87 20.81
N HIS A 293 -3.82 2.92 21.61
CA HIS A 293 -4.48 1.76 22.23
C HIS A 293 -3.53 0.85 23.04
N GLY A 294 -2.35 1.36 23.45
CA GLY A 294 -1.34 0.59 24.17
C GLY A 294 -0.67 -0.52 23.36
N ILE A 295 -0.66 -0.40 22.06
CA ILE A 295 -0.12 -1.38 21.10
C ILE A 295 1.03 -0.75 20.32
N ALA A 296 2.07 -1.53 20.02
CA ALA A 296 3.13 -1.20 19.07
C ALA A 296 2.96 -2.02 17.80
N GLU A 297 3.39 -1.46 16.66
CA GLU A 297 3.35 -2.12 15.37
C GLU A 297 1.91 -2.23 14.82
N LYS A 298 1.56 -3.16 13.97
CA LYS A 298 0.30 -3.28 13.24
C LYS A 298 -0.46 -4.56 13.55
N ALA A 299 -1.73 -4.63 13.12
CA ALA A 299 -2.54 -5.85 13.18
C ALA A 299 -3.36 -6.01 11.89
N GLN A 300 -3.44 -7.25 11.37
CA GLN A 300 -4.01 -7.53 10.04
C GLN A 300 -5.53 -7.29 9.93
N ASN A 301 -6.26 -7.35 11.04
CA ASN A 301 -7.71 -7.16 11.09
C ASN A 301 -8.17 -6.11 12.09
N ALA A 302 -7.31 -5.13 12.36
CA ALA A 302 -7.61 -3.92 13.09
C ALA A 302 -7.69 -2.74 12.11
N PHE A 303 -8.61 -1.79 12.33
CA PHE A 303 -8.98 -0.82 11.33
C PHE A 303 -9.03 0.63 11.83
N GLU A 304 -8.32 0.93 12.91
CA GLU A 304 -8.16 2.29 13.43
C GLU A 304 -7.50 3.20 12.40
N ASP A 305 -7.88 4.49 12.37
CA ASP A 305 -7.32 5.46 11.42
C ASP A 305 -5.78 5.52 11.48
N CYS A 306 -5.16 5.25 12.64
CA CYS A 306 -3.71 5.19 12.74
C CYS A 306 -3.07 4.06 11.91
N LEU A 307 -3.83 3.01 11.57
CA LEU A 307 -3.39 1.88 10.75
C LEU A 307 -3.80 2.01 9.29
N VAL A 308 -5.04 2.48 9.03
CA VAL A 308 -5.62 2.42 7.69
C VAL A 308 -5.57 3.74 6.94
N ARG A 309 -5.43 4.88 7.63
CA ARG A 309 -5.26 6.19 7.01
C ARG A 309 -3.79 6.49 6.78
N VAL A 310 -3.43 6.67 5.51
CA VAL A 310 -2.05 6.74 5.03
C VAL A 310 -1.74 8.09 4.36
N PRO A 311 -0.48 8.52 4.30
CA PRO A 311 -0.07 9.60 3.41
C PRO A 311 -0.44 9.26 1.96
N LEU A 312 -0.92 10.25 1.23
CA LEU A 312 -1.03 10.20 -0.23
C LEU A 312 -0.84 11.61 -0.77
N LEU A 313 0.27 11.83 -1.45
CA LEU A 313 0.58 13.07 -2.14
C LEU A 313 0.87 12.74 -3.61
N VAL A 314 0.29 13.53 -4.52
CA VAL A 314 0.44 13.29 -5.96
C VAL A 314 0.78 14.59 -6.68
N LYS A 315 1.88 14.57 -7.43
CA LYS A 315 2.22 15.59 -8.43
C LYS A 315 1.97 15.00 -9.82
N PRO A 316 1.01 15.54 -10.59
CA PRO A 316 0.80 15.09 -11.96
C PRO A 316 1.95 15.52 -12.89
N PRO A 317 2.12 14.87 -14.05
CA PRO A 317 3.10 15.28 -15.04
C PRO A 317 2.66 16.57 -15.75
N LYS A 318 3.60 17.25 -16.39
CA LYS A 318 3.33 18.45 -17.20
C LYS A 318 2.25 18.17 -18.25
N GLY A 319 1.28 19.06 -18.32
CA GLY A 319 0.12 18.96 -19.24
C GLY A 319 -1.17 18.50 -18.55
N PHE A 320 -1.07 18.02 -17.32
CA PHE A 320 -2.23 17.80 -16.44
C PHE A 320 -2.37 18.99 -15.47
N GLY A 321 -3.60 19.34 -15.12
CA GLY A 321 -3.87 20.38 -14.14
C GLY A 321 -3.45 19.94 -12.73
N VAL A 322 -2.96 20.90 -11.93
CA VAL A 322 -2.71 20.72 -10.50
C VAL A 322 -3.15 21.96 -9.74
N ASP A 323 -3.89 21.77 -8.66
CA ASP A 323 -4.25 22.75 -7.65
C ASP A 323 -3.58 22.34 -6.33
N PRO A 324 -2.32 22.80 -6.06
CA PRO A 324 -1.53 22.30 -4.93
C PRO A 324 -2.16 22.64 -3.58
N GLY A 325 -2.00 21.76 -2.61
CA GLY A 325 -2.48 21.92 -1.25
C GLY A 325 -3.14 20.68 -0.70
N VAL A 326 -3.75 20.82 0.48
CA VAL A 326 -4.48 19.72 1.14
C VAL A 326 -5.91 19.66 0.63
N THR A 327 -6.38 18.45 0.33
CA THR A 327 -7.80 18.16 0.03
C THR A 327 -8.41 17.28 1.12
N ASP A 328 -9.69 17.50 1.41
CA ASP A 328 -10.50 16.63 2.27
C ASP A 328 -11.23 15.52 1.49
N SER A 329 -11.09 15.51 0.16
CA SER A 329 -11.65 14.47 -0.70
C SER A 329 -11.09 13.09 -0.32
N MET A 330 -11.99 12.11 -0.14
CA MET A 330 -11.59 10.76 0.25
C MET A 330 -10.99 10.00 -0.93
N ALA A 331 -9.90 9.27 -0.68
CA ALA A 331 -9.24 8.42 -1.66
C ALA A 331 -8.90 7.04 -1.07
N GLU A 332 -8.80 6.06 -1.91
CA GLU A 332 -8.28 4.72 -1.60
C GLU A 332 -7.00 4.45 -2.39
N LEU A 333 -6.09 3.63 -1.88
CA LEU A 333 -4.86 3.33 -2.62
C LEU A 333 -5.11 2.59 -3.95
N VAL A 334 -6.25 1.93 -4.14
CA VAL A 334 -6.64 1.39 -5.46
C VAL A 334 -6.82 2.49 -6.52
N ASP A 335 -7.05 3.76 -6.10
CA ASP A 335 -7.16 4.92 -6.99
C ASP A 335 -5.81 5.30 -7.62
N PHE A 336 -4.71 4.94 -6.95
CA PHE A 336 -3.36 5.08 -7.49
C PHE A 336 -3.20 4.31 -8.81
N TYR A 337 -3.67 3.04 -8.88
CA TYR A 337 -3.61 2.24 -10.11
C TYR A 337 -4.29 2.96 -11.28
N ALA A 338 -5.54 3.37 -11.09
CA ALA A 338 -6.32 4.05 -12.13
C ALA A 338 -5.66 5.37 -12.57
N THR A 339 -5.11 6.14 -11.62
CA THR A 339 -4.46 7.42 -11.88
C THR A 339 -3.13 7.24 -12.64
N ALA A 340 -2.33 6.26 -12.24
CA ALA A 340 -1.06 5.96 -12.90
C ALA A 340 -1.27 5.46 -14.35
N MET A 341 -2.27 4.59 -14.57
CA MET A 341 -2.63 4.12 -15.91
C MET A 341 -3.12 5.25 -16.81
N GLU A 342 -3.94 6.18 -16.28
CA GLU A 342 -4.38 7.37 -17.02
C GLU A 342 -3.19 8.25 -17.42
N PHE A 343 -2.29 8.57 -16.49
CA PHE A 343 -1.09 9.38 -16.80
C PHE A 343 -0.15 8.70 -17.79
N ALA A 344 -0.03 7.38 -17.71
CA ALA A 344 0.75 6.60 -18.66
C ALA A 344 0.08 6.49 -20.06
N GLY A 345 -1.21 6.79 -20.17
CA GLY A 345 -1.99 6.60 -21.38
C GLY A 345 -2.12 5.12 -21.76
N VAL A 346 -2.13 4.23 -20.78
CA VAL A 346 -2.22 2.76 -20.95
C VAL A 346 -3.59 2.29 -20.49
N ALA A 347 -4.28 1.50 -21.32
CA ALA A 347 -5.55 0.90 -20.93
C ALA A 347 -5.32 -0.31 -20.01
N PRO A 348 -6.07 -0.44 -18.90
CA PRO A 348 -6.03 -1.63 -18.04
C PRO A 348 -6.37 -2.92 -18.79
N SER A 349 -5.78 -4.05 -18.40
CA SER A 349 -6.08 -5.37 -18.97
C SER A 349 -7.26 -6.08 -18.31
N HIS A 350 -7.73 -5.58 -17.18
CA HIS A 350 -8.82 -6.17 -16.39
C HIS A 350 -9.69 -5.08 -15.75
N SER A 351 -10.90 -5.47 -15.29
CA SER A 351 -11.74 -4.60 -14.49
C SER A 351 -11.08 -4.32 -13.14
N HIS A 352 -11.10 -3.05 -12.73
CA HIS A 352 -10.51 -2.57 -11.47
C HIS A 352 -11.50 -1.63 -10.76
N PHE A 353 -11.26 -1.36 -9.47
CA PHE A 353 -12.16 -0.55 -8.63
C PHE A 353 -11.60 0.84 -8.31
N GLY A 354 -10.39 1.13 -8.77
CA GLY A 354 -9.76 2.44 -8.65
C GLY A 354 -10.49 3.50 -9.47
N ARG A 355 -10.50 4.72 -8.96
CA ARG A 355 -10.99 5.93 -9.62
C ARG A 355 -9.82 6.85 -9.87
N SER A 356 -9.71 7.40 -11.07
CA SER A 356 -8.64 8.37 -11.31
C SER A 356 -8.79 9.60 -10.42
N LEU A 357 -7.68 10.04 -9.87
CA LEU A 357 -7.57 11.24 -9.04
C LEU A 357 -7.36 12.51 -9.87
N SER A 358 -7.21 12.43 -11.20
CA SER A 358 -6.88 13.56 -12.07
C SER A 358 -7.84 14.75 -11.90
N GLY A 359 -9.14 14.49 -11.68
CA GLY A 359 -10.13 15.53 -11.41
C GLY A 359 -9.88 16.27 -10.08
N VAL A 360 -9.55 15.53 -9.01
CA VAL A 360 -9.19 16.12 -7.70
C VAL A 360 -7.87 16.87 -7.77
N LEU A 361 -6.90 16.33 -8.53
CA LEU A 361 -5.60 17.00 -8.68
C LEU A 361 -5.74 18.35 -9.39
N ALA A 362 -6.64 18.44 -10.38
CA ALA A 362 -6.90 19.69 -11.11
C ALA A 362 -7.72 20.70 -10.29
N ASP A 363 -8.60 20.24 -9.40
CA ASP A 363 -9.41 21.05 -8.49
C ASP A 363 -9.66 20.27 -7.19
N ARG A 364 -8.96 20.68 -6.12
CA ARG A 364 -9.00 20.03 -4.78
C ARG A 364 -10.40 20.00 -4.14
N SER A 365 -11.33 20.80 -4.61
CA SER A 365 -12.73 20.78 -4.13
C SER A 365 -13.57 19.68 -4.77
N THR A 366 -13.06 19.01 -5.81
CA THR A 366 -13.76 17.92 -6.49
C THR A 366 -13.90 16.72 -5.57
N PRO A 367 -15.13 16.19 -5.32
CA PRO A 367 -15.29 14.98 -4.54
C PRO A 367 -14.90 13.73 -5.34
N ASN A 368 -14.20 12.79 -4.70
CA ASN A 368 -13.88 11.50 -5.31
C ASN A 368 -14.76 10.37 -4.77
N ARG A 369 -14.64 10.05 -3.47
CA ARG A 369 -15.38 8.96 -2.83
C ARG A 369 -16.25 9.48 -1.70
N SER A 370 -17.43 8.90 -1.49
CA SER A 370 -18.29 9.17 -0.33
C SER A 370 -18.03 8.21 0.83
N PHE A 371 -17.29 7.16 0.60
CA PHE A 371 -16.82 6.18 1.58
C PHE A 371 -15.59 5.47 1.06
N VAL A 372 -14.85 4.84 1.97
CA VAL A 372 -13.69 4.00 1.72
C VAL A 372 -13.82 2.69 2.48
N CYS A 373 -13.14 1.64 1.99
CA CYS A 373 -13.19 0.31 2.59
C CYS A 373 -11.78 -0.25 2.83
N CYS A 374 -11.68 -1.02 3.91
CA CYS A 374 -10.50 -1.81 4.25
C CYS A 374 -10.95 -3.16 4.80
N GLU A 375 -10.17 -4.20 4.63
CA GLU A 375 -10.54 -5.54 5.08
C GLU A 375 -9.35 -6.30 5.65
N GLY A 376 -9.61 -7.35 6.45
CA GLY A 376 -8.56 -8.19 7.01
C GLY A 376 -9.11 -9.45 7.67
N GLY A 377 -8.21 -10.24 8.23
CA GLY A 377 -8.58 -11.47 8.93
C GLY A 377 -8.91 -12.65 8.01
N ARG A 378 -9.35 -13.78 8.63
CA ARG A 378 -9.55 -15.07 7.95
C ARG A 378 -10.84 -15.77 8.36
N LEU A 379 -11.22 -16.80 7.64
CA LEU A 379 -12.23 -17.75 8.11
C LEU A 379 -11.63 -18.70 9.15
N ALA A 380 -12.46 -19.24 10.04
CA ALA A 380 -12.00 -20.12 11.11
C ALA A 380 -11.25 -21.37 10.61
N ASN A 381 -11.62 -21.87 9.43
CA ASN A 381 -10.99 -23.02 8.78
C ASN A 381 -9.82 -22.68 7.83
N GLU A 382 -9.52 -21.40 7.62
CA GLU A 382 -8.39 -20.95 6.79
C GLU A 382 -7.11 -20.78 7.64
N LEU A 383 -6.63 -21.85 8.27
CA LEU A 383 -5.45 -21.80 9.14
C LEU A 383 -4.21 -21.23 8.41
N HIS A 384 -4.03 -21.59 7.14
CA HIS A 384 -2.94 -21.09 6.28
C HIS A 384 -2.96 -19.58 6.05
N CYS A 385 -4.01 -18.89 6.49
CA CYS A 385 -4.12 -17.43 6.41
C CYS A 385 -3.70 -16.71 7.70
N ASP A 386 -3.21 -17.40 8.73
CA ASP A 386 -2.51 -16.78 9.85
C ASP A 386 -0.99 -16.98 9.73
N GLU A 387 -0.23 -16.07 10.33
CA GLU A 387 1.23 -16.06 10.21
C GLU A 387 1.92 -17.24 10.90
N PHE A 388 1.25 -17.94 11.83
CA PHE A 388 1.81 -19.12 12.47
C PHE A 388 1.77 -20.35 11.57
N HIS A 389 0.66 -20.53 10.83
CA HIS A 389 0.45 -21.70 9.98
C HIS A 389 0.89 -21.47 8.53
N ASP A 390 1.29 -20.26 8.16
CA ASP A 390 1.81 -19.99 6.83
C ASP A 390 3.17 -20.69 6.59
N ALA A 391 3.60 -20.72 5.33
CA ALA A 391 4.84 -21.41 4.98
C ALA A 391 6.10 -20.71 5.47
N ALA A 392 6.03 -19.41 5.76
CA ALA A 392 7.20 -18.57 6.03
C ALA A 392 7.51 -18.42 7.53
N HIS A 393 6.50 -18.37 8.40
CA HIS A 393 6.65 -17.87 9.78
C HIS A 393 6.47 -18.91 10.89
N LYS A 394 6.22 -20.13 10.64
CA LYS A 394 5.92 -21.29 11.53
C LYS A 394 6.62 -21.32 12.90
N THR A 395 6.69 -20.20 13.60
CA THR A 395 7.38 -20.11 14.89
C THR A 395 6.50 -19.47 15.97
N MET A 396 6.36 -20.18 17.10
CA MET A 396 5.81 -19.65 18.36
C MET A 396 6.93 -19.23 19.32
N ASP A 397 8.13 -19.02 18.82
CA ASP A 397 9.26 -18.58 19.64
C ASP A 397 9.04 -17.14 20.13
N LYS A 398 9.02 -16.97 21.45
CA LYS A 398 8.89 -15.66 22.10
C LYS A 398 10.09 -14.73 21.84
N THR A 399 11.20 -15.25 21.32
CA THR A 399 12.32 -14.42 20.87
C THR A 399 12.04 -13.75 19.51
N ASN A 400 11.04 -14.20 18.76
CA ASN A 400 10.56 -13.48 17.59
C ASN A 400 9.80 -12.21 18.04
N PRO A 401 10.20 -11.01 17.61
CA PRO A 401 9.52 -9.77 17.96
C PRO A 401 8.06 -9.71 17.55
N TYR A 402 7.69 -10.42 16.50
CA TYR A 402 6.31 -10.49 15.99
C TYR A 402 5.46 -11.56 16.69
N TRP A 403 6.03 -12.33 17.63
CA TRP A 403 5.31 -13.35 18.38
C TRP A 403 3.96 -12.86 18.97
N PRO A 404 3.84 -11.64 19.54
CA PRO A 404 2.58 -11.17 20.09
C PRO A 404 1.43 -11.19 19.07
N ARG A 405 1.69 -10.71 17.87
CA ARG A 405 0.72 -10.67 16.75
C ARG A 405 0.48 -12.09 16.21
N ILE A 406 1.54 -12.84 15.94
CA ILE A 406 1.46 -14.22 15.45
C ILE A 406 0.63 -15.08 16.41
N SER A 407 0.89 -15.00 17.70
CA SER A 407 0.15 -15.74 18.75
C SER A 407 -1.31 -15.33 18.83
N ALA A 408 -1.62 -14.05 18.69
CA ALA A 408 -3.01 -13.56 18.70
C ALA A 408 -3.83 -14.03 17.49
N GLN A 409 -3.21 -14.18 16.34
CA GLN A 409 -3.87 -14.63 15.10
C GLN A 409 -4.29 -16.11 15.11
N VAL A 410 -3.76 -16.91 16.02
CA VAL A 410 -4.13 -18.34 16.13
C VAL A 410 -5.57 -18.50 16.59
N ASP A 411 -6.09 -17.57 17.40
CA ASP A 411 -7.51 -17.56 17.77
C ASP A 411 -8.37 -17.16 16.56
N PRO A 412 -9.18 -18.08 16.00
CA PRO A 412 -9.97 -17.81 14.81
C PRO A 412 -11.12 -16.81 15.06
N VAL A 413 -11.52 -16.59 16.31
CA VAL A 413 -12.51 -15.56 16.65
C VAL A 413 -11.85 -14.19 16.61
N ALA A 414 -10.76 -14.03 17.35
CA ALA A 414 -10.01 -12.77 17.39
C ALA A 414 -9.46 -12.37 16.03
N HIS A 415 -8.95 -13.34 15.23
CA HIS A 415 -8.46 -13.09 13.86
C HIS A 415 -9.53 -13.33 12.78
N GLY A 416 -10.81 -13.23 13.14
CA GLY A 416 -11.92 -13.37 12.20
C GLY A 416 -11.94 -12.28 11.15
N LYS A 417 -12.51 -12.59 9.97
CA LYS A 417 -12.68 -11.61 8.89
C LYS A 417 -13.44 -10.39 9.38
N GLY A 418 -12.92 -9.21 9.04
CA GLY A 418 -13.56 -7.93 9.22
C GLY A 418 -13.53 -7.11 7.94
N VAL A 419 -14.57 -6.29 7.75
CA VAL A 419 -14.67 -5.32 6.67
C VAL A 419 -15.02 -3.98 7.28
N MET A 420 -14.13 -3.02 7.14
CA MET A 420 -14.33 -1.63 7.54
C MET A 420 -14.94 -0.85 6.37
N LEU A 421 -15.96 -0.05 6.65
CA LEU A 421 -16.47 1.00 5.78
C LEU A 421 -16.45 2.31 6.57
N ARG A 422 -15.78 3.33 6.02
CA ARG A 422 -15.64 4.65 6.63
C ARG A 422 -16.19 5.73 5.71
N THR A 423 -17.05 6.58 6.25
CA THR A 423 -17.49 7.86 5.66
C THR A 423 -16.73 9.00 6.33
N GLU A 424 -17.02 10.23 5.97
CA GLU A 424 -16.41 11.40 6.64
C GLU A 424 -16.64 11.38 8.17
N ARG A 425 -17.85 11.01 8.63
CA ARG A 425 -18.23 11.07 10.03
C ARG A 425 -18.22 9.71 10.73
N TYR A 426 -18.64 8.65 10.06
CA TYR A 426 -18.84 7.34 10.71
C TYR A 426 -17.91 6.28 10.17
N LYS A 427 -17.43 5.42 11.06
CA LYS A 427 -16.76 4.19 10.73
C LYS A 427 -17.57 3.00 11.24
N TYR A 428 -17.84 2.06 10.36
CA TYR A 428 -18.50 0.79 10.67
C TYR A 428 -17.58 -0.36 10.31
N VAL A 429 -17.47 -1.36 11.19
CA VAL A 429 -16.73 -2.60 10.93
C VAL A 429 -17.68 -3.78 11.07
N ALA A 430 -17.91 -4.49 9.97
CA ALA A 430 -18.57 -5.80 10.02
C ALA A 430 -17.56 -6.85 10.49
N ARG A 431 -17.87 -7.56 11.57
CA ARG A 431 -17.06 -8.66 12.13
C ARG A 431 -17.77 -9.99 11.93
N LEU A 432 -17.03 -11.01 11.48
CA LEU A 432 -17.66 -12.30 11.17
C LEU A 432 -17.98 -13.13 12.43
N TYR A 433 -17.15 -13.06 13.47
CA TYR A 433 -17.25 -13.89 14.67
C TYR A 433 -17.40 -13.11 15.97
N GLU A 434 -17.40 -11.79 15.90
CA GLU A 434 -17.56 -10.86 17.02
C GLU A 434 -18.69 -9.86 16.70
N PRO A 435 -19.18 -9.10 17.68
CA PRO A 435 -20.08 -7.98 17.40
C PRO A 435 -19.45 -6.98 16.42
N ASP A 436 -20.28 -6.43 15.54
CA ASP A 436 -19.88 -5.35 14.65
C ASP A 436 -19.42 -4.11 15.46
N GLU A 437 -18.72 -3.18 14.82
CA GLU A 437 -18.29 -1.93 15.45
C GLU A 437 -18.90 -0.72 14.74
N LEU A 438 -19.17 0.35 15.50
CA LEU A 438 -19.58 1.64 14.98
C LEU A 438 -18.95 2.77 15.80
N TYR A 439 -18.27 3.70 15.12
CA TYR A 439 -17.65 4.88 15.72
C TYR A 439 -18.21 6.17 15.08
N ASP A 440 -18.48 7.19 15.90
CA ASP A 440 -18.76 8.56 15.45
C ASP A 440 -17.45 9.37 15.56
N LEU A 441 -16.75 9.51 14.45
CA LEU A 441 -15.41 10.11 14.41
C LEU A 441 -15.40 11.62 14.72
N ALA A 442 -16.56 12.27 14.68
CA ALA A 442 -16.69 13.67 15.09
C ALA A 442 -16.70 13.82 16.63
N GLU A 443 -17.23 12.81 17.34
CA GLU A 443 -17.30 12.78 18.81
C GLU A 443 -16.12 12.01 19.41
N ASP A 444 -15.66 10.97 18.72
CA ASP A 444 -14.60 10.05 19.15
C ASP A 444 -13.59 9.82 17.99
N PRO A 445 -12.72 10.79 17.71
CA PRO A 445 -11.71 10.67 16.66
C PRO A 445 -10.64 9.62 16.97
N GLY A 446 -10.55 9.16 18.23
CA GLY A 446 -9.66 8.10 18.68
C GLY A 446 -10.26 6.71 18.58
N GLU A 447 -11.52 6.57 18.15
CA GLU A 447 -12.19 5.28 17.94
C GLU A 447 -12.19 4.37 19.18
N GLN A 448 -12.36 4.96 20.35
CA GLN A 448 -12.23 4.27 21.64
C GLN A 448 -13.52 3.57 22.08
N VAL A 449 -14.70 4.13 21.71
CA VAL A 449 -15.98 3.64 22.20
C VAL A 449 -16.83 3.08 21.07
N ASN A 450 -16.96 1.76 21.02
CA ASN A 450 -17.84 1.09 20.08
C ASN A 450 -19.31 1.40 20.40
N ARG A 451 -20.00 2.10 19.52
CA ARG A 451 -21.40 2.56 19.63
C ARG A 451 -22.40 1.65 18.91
N ILE A 452 -22.00 0.45 18.48
CA ILE A 452 -22.89 -0.45 17.70
C ILE A 452 -24.19 -0.79 18.44
N GLY A 453 -24.15 -0.83 19.75
CA GLY A 453 -25.34 -1.10 20.59
C GLY A 453 -26.18 0.14 20.94
N ASP A 454 -25.84 1.33 20.45
CA ASP A 454 -26.55 2.57 20.76
C ASP A 454 -27.83 2.67 19.93
N PRO A 455 -29.03 2.69 20.57
CA PRO A 455 -30.30 2.79 19.83
C PRO A 455 -30.40 4.09 18.99
N ALA A 456 -29.73 5.16 19.39
CA ALA A 456 -29.74 6.43 18.66
C ALA A 456 -29.00 6.36 17.32
N LEU A 457 -28.10 5.38 17.16
CA LEU A 457 -27.28 5.15 15.95
C LEU A 457 -27.73 3.92 15.16
N ALA A 458 -28.83 3.27 15.52
CA ALA A 458 -29.29 2.03 14.87
C ALA A 458 -29.52 2.21 13.36
N ASP A 459 -30.11 3.33 12.93
CA ASP A 459 -30.33 3.61 11.51
C ASP A 459 -29.02 3.86 10.76
N VAL A 460 -28.05 4.51 11.41
CA VAL A 460 -26.71 4.72 10.85
C VAL A 460 -26.02 3.36 10.65
N ALA A 461 -26.02 2.50 11.67
CA ALA A 461 -25.46 1.15 11.60
C ALA A 461 -26.07 0.33 10.45
N ALA A 462 -27.41 0.36 10.32
CA ALA A 462 -28.13 -0.35 9.25
C ALA A 462 -27.72 0.16 7.85
N GLN A 463 -27.65 1.47 7.64
CA GLN A 463 -27.24 2.08 6.37
C GLN A 463 -25.78 1.75 6.02
N MET A 464 -24.87 1.80 7.00
CA MET A 464 -23.47 1.48 6.79
C MET A 464 -23.30 -0.01 6.44
N LYS A 465 -24.03 -0.89 7.12
CA LYS A 465 -24.04 -2.34 6.86
C LYS A 465 -24.57 -2.66 5.46
N GLU A 466 -25.67 -2.02 5.03
CA GLU A 466 -26.20 -2.20 3.67
C GLU A 466 -25.17 -1.73 2.62
N ARG A 467 -24.51 -0.60 2.85
CA ARG A 467 -23.47 -0.09 1.95
C ARG A 467 -22.26 -1.03 1.87
N ALA A 468 -21.82 -1.60 3.00
CA ALA A 468 -20.75 -2.59 3.02
C ALA A 468 -21.13 -3.86 2.25
N LEU A 469 -22.39 -4.33 2.36
CA LEU A 469 -22.89 -5.46 1.58
C LEU A 469 -22.89 -5.15 0.07
N ARG A 470 -23.33 -3.96 -0.34
CA ARG A 470 -23.31 -3.55 -1.75
C ARG A 470 -21.89 -3.50 -2.29
N TRP A 471 -20.98 -2.90 -1.53
CA TRP A 471 -19.56 -2.86 -1.89
C TRP A 471 -18.97 -4.27 -2.07
N LEU A 472 -19.26 -5.23 -1.18
CA LEU A 472 -18.81 -6.62 -1.32
C LEU A 472 -19.35 -7.29 -2.59
N ILE A 473 -20.61 -7.01 -2.97
CA ILE A 473 -21.20 -7.54 -4.21
C ILE A 473 -20.56 -6.92 -5.45
N GLU A 474 -20.33 -5.60 -5.43
CA GLU A 474 -19.74 -4.86 -6.54
C GLU A 474 -18.28 -5.22 -6.79
N THR A 475 -17.57 -5.71 -5.77
CA THR A 475 -16.13 -5.96 -5.80
C THR A 475 -15.76 -7.45 -5.63
N ALA A 476 -16.77 -8.34 -5.72
CA ALA A 476 -16.62 -9.77 -5.46
C ALA A 476 -15.61 -10.45 -6.38
N ASP A 477 -15.48 -9.97 -7.61
CA ASP A 477 -14.54 -10.50 -8.60
C ASP A 477 -14.06 -9.40 -9.57
N ALA A 478 -12.94 -9.67 -10.24
CA ALA A 478 -12.42 -8.86 -11.34
C ALA A 478 -12.36 -9.74 -12.60
N VAL A 479 -12.92 -9.22 -13.70
CA VAL A 479 -12.99 -9.95 -14.97
C VAL A 479 -11.93 -9.41 -15.93
N PRO A 480 -11.05 -10.27 -16.48
CA PRO A 480 -10.14 -9.86 -17.56
C PRO A 480 -10.92 -9.35 -18.77
N PHE A 481 -10.37 -8.36 -19.48
CA PHE A 481 -10.95 -7.88 -20.75
C PHE A 481 -10.58 -8.78 -21.92
N ASP A 482 -9.89 -9.88 -21.67
CA ASP A 482 -9.53 -10.87 -22.67
C ASP A 482 -10.75 -11.56 -23.28
N PHE A 483 -10.53 -12.12 -24.46
CA PHE A 483 -11.53 -12.94 -25.11
C PHE A 483 -11.50 -14.38 -24.60
N ASP A 484 -12.53 -15.16 -25.01
CA ASP A 484 -12.67 -16.57 -24.69
C ASP A 484 -11.53 -17.43 -25.26
N CYS A 485 -10.67 -17.94 -24.38
CA CYS A 485 -9.50 -18.77 -24.72
C CYS A 485 -9.82 -20.27 -24.91
N ARG A 486 -11.09 -20.68 -25.06
CA ARG A 486 -11.45 -22.12 -25.28
C ARG A 486 -10.88 -22.70 -26.56
N LEU A 487 -10.52 -21.85 -27.55
CA LEU A 487 -9.84 -22.27 -28.75
C LEU A 487 -8.33 -22.06 -28.61
N SER A 488 -7.55 -23.15 -28.67
CA SER A 488 -6.11 -22.99 -28.89
C SER A 488 -5.85 -22.27 -30.23
N THR A 489 -4.69 -21.61 -30.35
CA THR A 489 -4.27 -20.95 -31.58
C THR A 489 -4.37 -21.91 -32.81
N GLU A 490 -3.97 -23.17 -32.61
CA GLU A 490 -4.06 -24.19 -33.67
C GLU A 490 -5.51 -24.55 -34.03
N MET A 491 -6.39 -24.66 -33.04
CA MET A 491 -7.82 -24.90 -33.31
C MET A 491 -8.48 -23.70 -34.01
N ALA A 492 -8.14 -22.51 -33.58
CA ALA A 492 -8.61 -21.27 -34.20
C ALA A 492 -8.11 -21.17 -35.62
N TRP A 493 -6.82 -21.45 -35.85
CA TRP A 493 -6.24 -21.48 -37.19
C TRP A 493 -6.91 -22.52 -38.09
N ALA A 494 -7.13 -23.75 -37.62
CA ALA A 494 -7.80 -24.78 -38.39
C ALA A 494 -9.20 -24.39 -38.86
N ARG A 495 -9.91 -23.54 -38.07
CA ARG A 495 -11.20 -22.96 -38.49
C ARG A 495 -11.03 -21.79 -39.46
N LEU A 496 -10.17 -20.83 -39.12
CA LEU A 496 -9.89 -19.68 -39.99
C LEU A 496 -9.39 -20.10 -41.36
N ARG A 497 -8.47 -21.07 -41.43
CA ARG A 497 -7.86 -21.54 -42.65
C ARG A 497 -8.87 -22.02 -43.72
N ARG A 498 -10.03 -22.51 -43.26
CA ARG A 498 -11.13 -22.95 -44.18
C ARG A 498 -11.88 -21.78 -44.80
N MET A 499 -11.76 -20.59 -44.19
CA MET A 499 -12.50 -19.39 -44.59
C MET A 499 -11.61 -18.40 -45.37
N VAL A 500 -10.30 -18.58 -45.29
CA VAL A 500 -9.31 -17.63 -45.82
C VAL A 500 -8.76 -18.15 -47.16
N PRO A 501 -8.82 -17.34 -48.26
CA PRO A 501 -8.13 -17.65 -49.50
C PRO A 501 -6.62 -17.79 -49.30
N GLU A 502 -5.94 -18.65 -50.12
CA GLU A 502 -4.51 -18.93 -49.98
C GLU A 502 -3.65 -17.68 -49.89
N GLN A 503 -3.92 -16.69 -50.72
CA GLN A 503 -3.19 -15.43 -50.78
C GLN A 503 -3.27 -14.55 -49.51
N HIS A 504 -4.17 -14.85 -48.60
CA HIS A 504 -4.34 -14.14 -47.33
C HIS A 504 -4.04 -15.02 -46.10
N ALA A 505 -3.64 -16.26 -46.33
CA ALA A 505 -3.43 -17.23 -45.23
C ALA A 505 -2.32 -16.81 -44.28
N GLU A 506 -1.20 -16.34 -44.82
CA GLU A 506 -0.04 -15.90 -44.02
C GLU A 506 -0.36 -14.66 -43.20
N GLU A 507 -1.06 -13.68 -43.77
CA GLU A 507 -1.53 -12.48 -43.04
C GLU A 507 -2.40 -12.85 -41.86
N MET A 508 -3.42 -13.69 -42.07
CA MET A 508 -4.36 -14.07 -41.04
C MET A 508 -3.72 -14.97 -39.98
N ARG A 509 -2.78 -15.83 -40.36
CA ARG A 509 -2.03 -16.65 -39.39
C ARG A 509 -1.16 -15.77 -38.48
N ARG A 510 -0.42 -14.82 -39.06
CA ARG A 510 0.40 -13.88 -38.31
C ARG A 510 -0.43 -13.09 -37.30
N ARG A 511 -1.57 -12.53 -37.70
CA ARG A 511 -2.48 -11.76 -36.80
C ARG A 511 -2.99 -12.62 -35.64
N LEU A 512 -3.30 -13.90 -35.91
CA LEU A 512 -3.71 -14.85 -34.89
C LEU A 512 -2.55 -15.18 -33.94
N ASP A 513 -1.33 -15.36 -34.41
CA ASP A 513 -0.14 -15.62 -33.64
C ASP A 513 0.29 -14.39 -32.80
N GLU A 514 -0.03 -13.18 -33.26
CA GLU A 514 0.14 -11.90 -32.56
C GLU A 514 -0.95 -11.67 -31.48
N GLY A 515 -1.86 -12.63 -31.29
CA GLY A 515 -2.87 -12.61 -30.21
C GLY A 515 -4.19 -11.92 -30.59
N GLU A 516 -4.45 -11.64 -31.86
CA GLU A 516 -5.74 -11.07 -32.26
C GLU A 516 -6.88 -12.07 -32.03
N ASN A 517 -8.02 -11.55 -31.54
CA ASN A 517 -9.16 -12.38 -31.18
C ASN A 517 -9.66 -13.26 -32.32
N PRO A 518 -9.66 -14.61 -32.17
CA PRO A 518 -10.04 -15.52 -33.24
C PRO A 518 -11.46 -15.30 -33.78
N TYR A 519 -12.40 -14.92 -32.92
CA TYR A 519 -13.79 -14.68 -33.38
C TYR A 519 -13.90 -13.38 -34.18
N THR A 520 -13.11 -12.35 -33.84
CA THR A 520 -13.02 -11.13 -34.64
C THR A 520 -12.48 -11.44 -36.03
N LEU A 521 -11.38 -12.20 -36.11
CA LEU A 521 -10.80 -12.65 -37.35
C LEU A 521 -11.78 -13.50 -38.19
N MET A 522 -12.52 -14.42 -37.54
CA MET A 522 -13.53 -15.24 -38.21
C MET A 522 -14.66 -14.39 -38.78
N ASN A 523 -15.12 -13.37 -38.07
CA ASN A 523 -16.17 -12.45 -38.53
C ASN A 523 -15.67 -11.58 -39.70
N GLU A 524 -14.44 -11.07 -39.62
CA GLU A 524 -13.79 -10.36 -40.73
C GLU A 524 -13.67 -11.24 -41.97
N CYS A 525 -13.20 -12.48 -41.79
CA CYS A 525 -13.09 -13.43 -42.90
C CYS A 525 -14.44 -13.71 -43.56
N ARG A 526 -15.52 -13.88 -42.77
CA ARG A 526 -16.88 -14.03 -43.31
C ARG A 526 -17.31 -12.82 -44.10
N ALA A 527 -17.06 -11.62 -43.58
CA ALA A 527 -17.43 -10.38 -44.25
C ALA A 527 -16.61 -10.13 -45.51
N ARG A 528 -15.29 -10.42 -45.48
CA ARG A 528 -14.34 -10.10 -46.55
C ARG A 528 -14.29 -11.15 -47.66
N PHE A 529 -14.46 -12.43 -47.32
CA PHE A 529 -14.27 -13.55 -48.26
C PHE A 529 -15.56 -14.35 -48.52
N GLY A 530 -16.65 -14.06 -47.84
CA GLY A 530 -17.92 -14.78 -47.93
C GLY A 530 -17.90 -16.07 -47.07
N ALA A 531 -19.08 -16.53 -46.66
CA ALA A 531 -19.21 -17.85 -46.03
C ALA A 531 -18.98 -18.92 -47.08
N ARG A 532 -17.93 -19.73 -46.94
CA ARG A 532 -17.81 -21.02 -47.63
C ARG A 532 -18.39 -22.12 -46.77
#